data_0560dee33c2c608d2059bd3ae32d67ec
#
_entry.id   0560dee33c2c608d2059bd3ae32d67ec
#
_cell.length_a   1.000
_cell.length_b   1.000
_cell.length_c   1.000
_cell.angle_alpha   90.00
_cell.angle_beta   90.00
_cell.angle_gamma   90.00
#
_symmetry.space_group_name_H-M   'P 1'
#
loop_
_entity.id
_entity.type
_entity.pdbx_description
1 polymer ?
#
loop_
_entity_poly.entity_id
_entity_poly.type
_entity_poly.pdbx_seq_one_letter_code
_entity_poly.pdbx_strand_id
1 'polypeptide(L)'
;MRKWNYQEALAQFFTSPVQSNAPEEHLVISREKSVIAQVLRKYKNPSFKLQSPLNVQFLSSNALELGVDAGGPTTAYFFYLMQDLMRGSFNGIQLFQGEAGHLVPSVDYDLVSSCFFGIVGKMIVHSFLHQCRGLAGLSPAIISYIISGTRDTVLEYLVVDDVPDPCLREILNEVKV
;
A
#
# COMPACT_ATOMS: atom_id res chain seq x y z
N MET A 1 -1.03 -27.56 10.80
CA MET A 1 -0.98 -26.24 10.17
C MET A 1 -2.03 -26.18 9.05
N ARG A 2 -3.02 -25.30 9.14
CA ARG A 2 -3.96 -25.08 8.01
C ARG A 2 -3.16 -24.44 6.89
N LYS A 3 -3.04 -25.10 5.74
CA LYS A 3 -2.56 -24.43 4.51
C LYS A 3 -3.56 -23.31 4.21
N TRP A 4 -3.14 -22.07 4.30
CA TRP A 4 -3.92 -20.93 3.87
C TRP A 4 -4.12 -21.05 2.36
N ASN A 5 -5.36 -21.26 1.93
CA ASN A 5 -5.73 -21.18 0.53
C ASN A 5 -5.95 -19.68 0.22
N TYR A 6 -4.93 -19.03 -0.32
CA TYR A 6 -4.98 -17.60 -0.64
C TYR A 6 -6.09 -17.25 -1.64
N GLN A 7 -6.47 -18.20 -2.53
CA GLN A 7 -7.56 -18.00 -3.48
C GLN A 7 -8.91 -17.93 -2.76
N GLU A 8 -9.14 -18.76 -1.76
CA GLU A 8 -10.33 -18.69 -0.90
C GLU A 8 -10.31 -17.42 -0.04
N ALA A 9 -9.16 -17.05 0.50
CA ALA A 9 -9.01 -15.82 1.28
C ALA A 9 -9.27 -14.56 0.42
N LEU A 10 -8.72 -14.50 -0.79
CA LEU A 10 -9.01 -13.43 -1.76
C LEU A 10 -10.49 -13.43 -2.19
N ALA A 11 -11.06 -14.59 -2.49
CA ALA A 11 -12.47 -14.68 -2.87
C ALA A 11 -13.39 -14.20 -1.73
N GLN A 12 -13.11 -14.61 -0.48
CA GLN A 12 -13.83 -14.10 0.70
C GLN A 12 -13.63 -12.60 0.90
N PHE A 13 -12.44 -12.11 0.63
CA PHE A 13 -12.09 -10.69 0.73
C PHE A 13 -12.86 -9.85 -0.29
N PHE A 14 -12.92 -10.29 -1.55
CA PHE A 14 -13.69 -9.62 -2.61
C PHE A 14 -15.21 -9.79 -2.47
N THR A 15 -15.68 -10.82 -1.74
CA THR A 15 -17.10 -11.02 -1.44
C THR A 15 -17.53 -10.36 -0.13
N SER A 16 -16.61 -9.77 0.63
CA SER A 16 -16.92 -8.99 1.84
C SER A 16 -16.97 -7.49 1.49
N PRO A 17 -18.05 -7.01 0.86
CA PRO A 17 -18.12 -5.65 0.38
C PRO A 17 -18.09 -4.66 1.54
N VAL A 18 -17.76 -3.43 1.21
CA VAL A 18 -18.01 -2.27 2.06
C VAL A 18 -19.43 -2.40 2.63
N GLN A 19 -19.55 -2.40 3.95
CA GLN A 19 -20.82 -2.57 4.64
C GLN A 19 -21.65 -1.31 4.48
N SER A 20 -22.58 -1.30 3.55
CA SER A 20 -23.44 -0.13 3.28
C SER A 20 -24.23 0.37 4.51
N ASN A 21 -24.42 -0.47 5.53
CA ASN A 21 -25.12 -0.14 6.77
C ASN A 21 -24.15 0.33 7.90
N ALA A 22 -22.83 0.33 7.68
CA ALA A 22 -21.87 0.86 8.63
C ALA A 22 -21.86 2.39 8.60
N PRO A 23 -21.49 3.06 9.71
CA PRO A 23 -21.29 4.50 9.70
C PRO A 23 -20.24 4.89 8.66
N GLU A 24 -20.55 5.94 7.90
CA GLU A 24 -19.65 6.47 6.88
C GLU A 24 -18.42 7.11 7.52
N GLU A 25 -17.26 6.85 6.95
CA GLU A 25 -15.99 7.44 7.36
C GLU A 25 -15.66 8.64 6.47
N HIS A 26 -15.59 9.82 7.08
CA HIS A 26 -15.27 11.05 6.35
C HIS A 26 -13.77 11.33 6.32
N LEU A 27 -13.25 11.61 5.13
CA LEU A 27 -11.88 12.02 4.89
C LEU A 27 -11.85 13.37 4.17
N VAL A 28 -11.10 14.31 4.74
CA VAL A 28 -10.81 15.59 4.07
C VAL A 28 -9.33 15.61 3.74
N ILE A 29 -8.99 15.64 2.45
CA ILE A 29 -7.64 15.47 1.92
C ILE A 29 -7.20 16.71 1.14
N SER A 30 -6.13 17.35 1.60
CA SER A 30 -5.49 18.42 0.82
C SER A 30 -4.67 17.82 -0.32
N ARG A 31 -4.86 18.34 -1.54
CA ARG A 31 -4.06 17.92 -2.72
C ARG A 31 -2.61 18.40 -2.65
N GLU A 32 -2.33 19.38 -1.81
CA GLU A 32 -1.02 20.03 -1.70
C GLU A 32 -0.09 19.32 -0.70
N LYS A 33 -0.58 18.31 0.00
CA LYS A 33 0.15 17.61 1.07
C LYS A 33 0.19 16.11 0.80
N SER A 34 1.23 15.45 1.30
CA SER A 34 1.31 13.99 1.30
C SER A 34 0.04 13.37 1.91
N VAL A 35 -0.60 12.48 1.17
CA VAL A 35 -1.82 11.79 1.62
C VAL A 35 -1.51 10.90 2.83
N ILE A 36 -0.37 10.20 2.82
CA ILE A 36 0.06 9.35 3.95
C ILE A 36 0.10 10.16 5.25
N ALA A 37 0.76 11.33 5.23
CA ALA A 37 0.90 12.17 6.41
C ALA A 37 -0.45 12.60 6.98
N GLN A 38 -1.44 12.84 6.11
CA GLN A 38 -2.79 13.27 6.50
C GLN A 38 -3.61 12.12 7.12
N VAL A 39 -3.46 10.90 6.61
CA VAL A 39 -4.32 9.77 7.00
C VAL A 39 -3.68 8.81 8.00
N LEU A 40 -2.36 8.89 8.21
CA LEU A 40 -1.62 7.96 9.07
C LEU A 40 -2.25 7.79 10.45
N ARG A 41 -2.66 8.90 11.09
CA ARG A 41 -3.29 8.87 12.41
C ARG A 41 -4.59 8.08 12.40
N LYS A 42 -5.36 8.16 11.31
CA LYS A 42 -6.62 7.44 11.14
C LYS A 42 -6.37 5.92 11.03
N TYR A 43 -5.39 5.51 10.22
CA TYR A 43 -5.02 4.09 10.08
C TYR A 43 -4.34 3.49 11.33
N LYS A 44 -3.74 4.32 12.18
CA LYS A 44 -3.23 3.91 13.50
C LYS A 44 -4.35 3.69 14.52
N ASN A 45 -5.51 4.30 14.31
CA ASN A 45 -6.64 4.16 15.24
C ASN A 45 -7.28 2.77 15.10
N PRO A 46 -7.32 1.96 16.17
CA PRO A 46 -7.97 0.63 16.14
C PRO A 46 -9.46 0.68 15.84
N SER A 47 -10.11 1.82 16.12
CA SER A 47 -11.55 2.01 15.87
C SER A 47 -11.86 2.33 14.39
N PHE A 48 -10.85 2.60 13.57
CA PHE A 48 -11.05 2.86 12.15
C PHE A 48 -11.38 1.57 11.41
N LYS A 49 -12.58 1.51 10.84
CA LYS A 49 -13.11 0.31 10.17
C LYS A 49 -12.89 0.41 8.67
N LEU A 50 -12.03 -0.44 8.14
CA LEU A 50 -11.71 -0.47 6.70
C LEU A 50 -12.92 -0.84 5.81
N GLN A 51 -13.93 -1.50 6.37
CA GLN A 51 -15.15 -1.91 5.66
C GLN A 51 -16.27 -0.86 5.69
N SER A 52 -16.06 0.27 6.37
CA SER A 52 -17.03 1.37 6.37
C SER A 52 -17.04 2.09 5.01
N PRO A 53 -18.21 2.56 4.55
CA PRO A 53 -18.27 3.44 3.40
C PRO A 53 -17.38 4.67 3.61
N LEU A 54 -16.71 5.13 2.55
CA LEU A 54 -15.91 6.35 2.58
C LEU A 54 -16.65 7.50 1.91
N ASN A 55 -16.51 8.68 2.51
CA ASN A 55 -16.85 9.96 1.91
C ASN A 55 -15.58 10.81 1.88
N VAL A 56 -15.02 10.96 0.70
CA VAL A 56 -13.78 11.71 0.50
C VAL A 56 -14.09 13.07 -0.07
N GLN A 57 -13.54 14.12 0.55
CA GLN A 57 -13.58 15.48 0.06
C GLN A 57 -12.15 15.99 -0.11
N PHE A 58 -11.90 16.66 -1.24
CA PHE A 58 -10.60 17.28 -1.46
C PHE A 58 -10.63 18.77 -1.11
N LEU A 59 -9.48 19.22 -0.59
CA LEU A 59 -9.18 20.63 -0.39
C LEU A 59 -8.18 21.06 -1.47
N SER A 60 -8.51 22.16 -2.16
CA SER A 60 -7.61 22.86 -3.05
C SER A 60 -7.58 24.33 -2.65
N SER A 61 -6.38 24.90 -2.46
CA SER A 61 -6.20 26.29 -2.02
C SER A 61 -7.03 26.66 -0.78
N ASN A 62 -7.11 25.75 0.20
CA ASN A 62 -7.91 25.86 1.44
C ASN A 62 -9.44 25.96 1.25
N ALA A 63 -9.96 25.68 0.06
CA ALA A 63 -11.39 25.57 -0.20
C ALA A 63 -11.77 24.10 -0.45
N LEU A 64 -12.93 23.68 0.07
CA LEU A 64 -13.50 22.38 -0.27
C LEU A 64 -13.89 22.37 -1.75
N GLU A 65 -13.45 21.33 -2.46
CA GLU A 65 -13.92 21.09 -3.83
C GLU A 65 -15.42 20.75 -3.77
N LEU A 66 -16.20 21.43 -4.62
CA LEU A 66 -17.63 21.20 -4.72
C LEU A 66 -17.86 19.83 -5.39
N GLY A 67 -18.54 18.94 -4.71
CA GLY A 67 -18.94 17.64 -5.25
C GLY A 67 -19.37 16.66 -4.16
N VAL A 68 -20.26 15.76 -4.55
CA VAL A 68 -20.62 14.60 -3.73
C VAL A 68 -19.72 13.43 -4.15
N ASP A 69 -19.21 12.67 -3.19
CA ASP A 69 -18.43 11.47 -3.49
C ASP A 69 -19.35 10.35 -4.05
N ALA A 70 -19.47 10.33 -5.38
CA ALA A 70 -20.13 9.24 -6.11
C ALA A 70 -19.12 8.15 -6.55
N GLY A 71 -18.01 8.00 -5.80
CA GLY A 71 -16.94 7.04 -6.06
C GLY A 71 -15.71 7.65 -6.76
N GLY A 72 -15.84 8.82 -7.40
CA GLY A 72 -14.73 9.53 -8.04
C GLY A 72 -13.67 10.02 -7.04
N PRO A 73 -14.04 10.82 -6.04
CA PRO A 73 -13.14 11.26 -4.98
C PRO A 73 -12.49 10.10 -4.21
N THR A 74 -13.22 9.06 -3.87
CA THR A 74 -12.66 7.86 -3.22
C THR A 74 -11.63 7.16 -4.11
N THR A 75 -11.88 6.99 -5.39
CA THR A 75 -10.92 6.41 -6.35
C THR A 75 -9.66 7.28 -6.46
N ALA A 76 -9.84 8.60 -6.58
CA ALA A 76 -8.73 9.55 -6.63
C ALA A 76 -7.89 9.53 -5.33
N TYR A 77 -8.53 9.44 -4.17
CA TYR A 77 -7.85 9.30 -2.88
C TYR A 77 -6.93 8.09 -2.85
N PHE A 78 -7.43 6.90 -3.22
CA PHE A 78 -6.60 5.69 -3.22
C PHE A 78 -5.50 5.76 -4.27
N PHE A 79 -5.75 6.38 -5.42
CA PHE A 79 -4.71 6.59 -6.42
C PHE A 79 -3.55 7.43 -5.87
N TYR A 80 -3.83 8.58 -5.24
CA TYR A 80 -2.80 9.42 -4.63
C TYR A 80 -2.13 8.72 -3.43
N LEU A 81 -2.89 8.00 -2.62
CA LEU A 81 -2.33 7.24 -1.50
C LEU A 81 -1.33 6.19 -2.00
N MET A 82 -1.65 5.42 -3.04
CA MET A 82 -0.75 4.43 -3.62
C MET A 82 0.47 5.08 -4.28
N GLN A 83 0.32 6.23 -4.93
CA GLN A 83 1.45 6.98 -5.45
C GLN A 83 2.39 7.46 -4.33
N ASP A 84 1.84 7.99 -3.26
CA ASP A 84 2.62 8.41 -2.09
C ASP A 84 3.36 7.24 -1.44
N LEU A 85 2.72 6.07 -1.35
CA LEU A 85 3.36 4.86 -0.82
C LEU A 85 4.54 4.42 -1.70
N MET A 86 4.39 4.48 -3.03
CA MET A 86 5.43 4.02 -3.96
C MET A 86 6.62 4.98 -4.07
N ARG A 87 6.34 6.28 -4.11
CA ARG A 87 7.33 7.30 -4.48
C ARG A 87 7.63 8.26 -3.34
N GLY A 88 6.77 8.26 -2.32
CA GLY A 88 6.84 9.19 -1.22
C GLY A 88 7.91 8.81 -0.21
N SER A 89 8.41 9.82 0.49
CA SER A 89 9.15 9.64 1.71
C SER A 89 8.27 10.02 2.90
N PHE A 90 8.32 9.21 3.94
CA PHE A 90 7.72 9.56 5.21
C PHE A 90 8.83 10.00 6.17
N ASN A 91 8.78 11.24 6.64
CA ASN A 91 9.84 11.87 7.45
C ASN A 91 11.24 11.82 6.79
N GLY A 92 11.29 11.94 5.46
CA GLY A 92 12.54 11.83 4.71
C GLY A 92 13.02 10.41 4.42
N ILE A 93 12.33 9.39 4.95
CA ILE A 93 12.66 7.98 4.73
C ILE A 93 11.79 7.44 3.60
N GLN A 94 12.42 6.92 2.56
CA GLN A 94 11.74 6.27 1.44
C GLN A 94 11.19 4.92 1.89
N LEU A 95 9.89 4.66 1.61
CA LEU A 95 9.22 3.44 2.06
C LEU A 95 9.61 2.21 1.23
N PHE A 96 9.77 2.40 -0.07
CA PHE A 96 10.16 1.35 -1.00
C PHE A 96 11.37 1.81 -1.80
N GLN A 97 12.28 0.89 -2.09
CA GLN A 97 13.50 1.12 -2.84
C GLN A 97 13.53 0.19 -4.06
N GLY A 98 14.31 0.55 -5.08
CA GLY A 98 14.43 -0.21 -6.32
C GLY A 98 13.73 0.44 -7.49
N GLU A 99 13.68 -0.27 -8.60
CA GLU A 99 13.09 0.19 -9.85
C GLU A 99 11.62 -0.24 -9.98
N ALA A 100 10.93 0.31 -10.96
CA ALA A 100 9.54 -0.02 -11.24
C ALA A 100 9.40 -1.52 -11.60
N GLY A 101 8.56 -2.23 -10.86
CA GLY A 101 8.38 -3.68 -10.99
C GLY A 101 9.29 -4.51 -10.06
N HIS A 102 10.27 -3.88 -9.42
CA HIS A 102 11.24 -4.49 -8.52
C HIS A 102 11.35 -3.75 -7.17
N LEU A 103 10.28 -3.06 -6.78
CA LEU A 103 10.27 -2.36 -5.50
C LEU A 103 10.30 -3.34 -4.33
N VAL A 104 11.21 -3.07 -3.40
CA VAL A 104 11.31 -3.80 -2.13
C VAL A 104 11.13 -2.84 -0.95
N PRO A 105 10.58 -3.30 0.18
CA PRO A 105 10.47 -2.47 1.38
C PRO A 105 11.85 -2.00 1.84
N SER A 106 11.94 -0.74 2.23
CA SER A 106 13.15 -0.16 2.80
C SER A 106 13.53 -0.82 4.11
N VAL A 107 14.80 -1.19 4.28
CA VAL A 107 15.33 -1.79 5.51
C VAL A 107 15.75 -0.68 6.48
N ASP A 108 14.79 0.17 6.84
CA ASP A 108 14.99 1.22 7.82
C ASP A 108 14.53 0.76 9.21
N TYR A 109 15.39 0.99 10.22
CA TYR A 109 15.11 0.53 11.58
C TYR A 109 13.83 1.14 12.15
N ASP A 110 13.60 2.42 11.94
CA ASP A 110 12.44 3.13 12.49
C ASP A 110 11.13 2.67 11.84
N LEU A 111 11.15 2.41 10.53
CA LEU A 111 10.00 1.87 9.81
C LEU A 111 9.65 0.45 10.28
N VAL A 112 10.66 -0.40 10.49
CA VAL A 112 10.46 -1.79 10.91
C VAL A 112 10.02 -1.84 12.38
N SER A 113 10.74 -1.15 13.28
CA SER A 113 10.46 -1.18 14.73
C SER A 113 9.11 -0.55 15.09
N SER A 114 8.67 0.45 14.35
CA SER A 114 7.36 1.09 14.53
C SER A 114 6.18 0.31 13.93
N CYS A 115 6.44 -0.85 13.32
CA CYS A 115 5.45 -1.64 12.59
C CYS A 115 4.76 -0.85 11.46
N PHE A 116 5.45 0.13 10.86
CA PHE A 116 4.88 1.03 9.86
C PHE A 116 4.35 0.27 8.64
N PHE A 117 5.06 -0.76 8.18
CA PHE A 117 4.61 -1.61 7.07
C PHE A 117 3.32 -2.36 7.36
N GLY A 118 2.98 -2.62 8.63
CA GLY A 118 1.66 -3.13 9.01
C GLY A 118 0.54 -2.12 8.73
N ILE A 119 0.82 -0.82 8.87
CA ILE A 119 -0.12 0.25 8.52
C ILE A 119 -0.23 0.39 7.00
N VAL A 120 0.90 0.31 6.29
CA VAL A 120 0.93 0.29 4.81
C VAL A 120 0.08 -0.86 4.27
N GLY A 121 0.21 -2.06 4.86
CA GLY A 121 -0.63 -3.20 4.52
C GLY A 121 -2.13 -2.92 4.70
N LYS A 122 -2.53 -2.26 5.79
CA LYS A 122 -3.94 -1.83 5.99
C LYS A 122 -4.39 -0.85 4.91
N MET A 123 -3.54 0.08 4.48
CA MET A 123 -3.87 1.04 3.41
C MET A 123 -4.11 0.32 2.07
N ILE A 124 -3.26 -0.66 1.74
CA ILE A 124 -3.39 -1.47 0.53
C ILE A 124 -4.68 -2.29 0.57
N VAL A 125 -4.94 -2.98 1.69
CA VAL A 125 -6.17 -3.75 1.90
C VAL A 125 -7.41 -2.87 1.76
N HIS A 126 -7.38 -1.66 2.34
CA HIS A 126 -8.49 -0.71 2.26
C HIS A 126 -8.79 -0.28 0.82
N SER A 127 -7.75 -0.07 0.01
CA SER A 127 -7.91 0.20 -1.42
C SER A 127 -8.65 -0.93 -2.16
N PHE A 128 -8.28 -2.17 -1.88
CA PHE A 128 -8.95 -3.33 -2.48
C PHE A 128 -10.40 -3.47 -2.03
N LEU A 129 -10.72 -3.23 -0.75
CA LEU A 129 -12.11 -3.26 -0.24
C LEU A 129 -13.00 -2.27 -0.96
N HIS A 130 -12.47 -1.12 -1.36
CA HIS A 130 -13.16 -0.12 -2.16
C HIS A 130 -13.03 -0.32 -3.68
N GLN A 131 -12.64 -1.53 -4.11
CA GLN A 131 -12.48 -1.91 -5.52
C GLN A 131 -11.52 -0.99 -6.31
N CYS A 132 -10.59 -0.36 -5.59
CA CYS A 132 -9.57 0.48 -6.17
C CYS A 132 -8.28 -0.31 -6.43
N ARG A 133 -7.39 0.29 -7.22
CA ARG A 133 -6.08 -0.33 -7.50
C ARG A 133 -5.22 -0.33 -6.23
N GLY A 134 -4.62 -1.48 -5.94
CA GLY A 134 -3.62 -1.61 -4.89
C GLY A 134 -2.26 -1.03 -5.30
N LEU A 135 -1.25 -1.30 -4.47
CA LEU A 135 0.13 -0.92 -4.72
C LEU A 135 0.68 -1.74 -5.90
N ALA A 136 1.08 -1.05 -6.95
CA ALA A 136 1.74 -1.65 -8.12
C ALA A 136 3.26 -1.52 -8.01
N GLY A 137 4.00 -2.36 -8.73
CA GLY A 137 5.46 -2.22 -8.87
C GLY A 137 6.30 -2.91 -7.80
N LEU A 138 5.68 -3.63 -6.85
CA LEU A 138 6.43 -4.49 -5.94
C LEU A 138 7.12 -5.63 -6.71
N SER A 139 8.32 -6.02 -6.26
CA SER A 139 9.02 -7.19 -6.76
C SER A 139 8.13 -8.44 -6.67
N PRO A 140 8.14 -9.32 -7.68
CA PRO A 140 7.47 -10.62 -7.63
C PRO A 140 7.88 -11.46 -6.43
N ALA A 141 9.14 -11.37 -5.99
CA ALA A 141 9.64 -12.03 -4.79
C ALA A 141 8.92 -11.55 -3.52
N ILE A 142 8.72 -10.22 -3.38
CA ILE A 142 7.97 -9.64 -2.26
C ILE A 142 6.50 -10.05 -2.31
N ILE A 143 5.88 -10.03 -3.48
CA ILE A 143 4.49 -10.47 -3.66
C ILE A 143 4.35 -11.95 -3.27
N SER A 144 5.28 -12.81 -3.72
CA SER A 144 5.31 -14.24 -3.35
C SER A 144 5.40 -14.42 -1.84
N TYR A 145 6.25 -13.65 -1.16
CA TYR A 145 6.37 -13.68 0.31
C TYR A 145 5.07 -13.26 1.01
N ILE A 146 4.45 -12.17 0.56
CA ILE A 146 3.19 -11.69 1.15
C ILE A 146 2.09 -12.75 1.02
N ILE A 147 2.02 -13.46 -0.10
CA ILE A 147 1.00 -14.47 -0.37
C ILE A 147 1.27 -15.76 0.38
N SER A 148 2.51 -16.25 0.38
CA SER A 148 2.87 -17.56 0.92
C SER A 148 3.22 -17.56 2.40
N GLY A 149 3.76 -16.43 2.89
CA GLY A 149 4.31 -16.30 4.24
C GLY A 149 5.60 -17.11 4.46
N THR A 150 6.20 -17.67 3.40
CA THR A 150 7.40 -18.53 3.49
C THR A 150 8.55 -17.98 2.65
N ARG A 151 9.78 -18.18 3.14
CA ARG A 151 11.00 -17.75 2.43
C ARG A 151 11.29 -18.63 1.22
N ASP A 152 10.90 -19.89 1.25
CA ASP A 152 11.25 -20.88 0.21
C ASP A 152 10.64 -20.47 -1.14
N THR A 153 9.42 -19.94 -1.14
CA THR A 153 8.76 -19.47 -2.37
C THR A 153 9.38 -18.19 -2.92
N VAL A 154 10.04 -17.39 -2.09
CA VAL A 154 10.70 -16.15 -2.51
C VAL A 154 11.86 -16.41 -3.45
N LEU A 155 12.64 -17.47 -3.18
CA LEU A 155 13.84 -17.80 -3.93
C LEU A 155 13.58 -18.09 -5.41
N GLU A 156 12.38 -18.57 -5.73
CA GLU A 156 11.96 -18.86 -7.13
C GLU A 156 11.76 -17.58 -7.96
N TYR A 157 11.47 -16.46 -7.29
CA TYR A 157 11.14 -15.18 -7.93
C TYR A 157 12.18 -14.09 -7.72
N LEU A 158 13.21 -14.38 -6.90
CA LEU A 158 14.25 -13.42 -6.58
C LEU A 158 15.19 -13.26 -7.77
N VAL A 159 15.34 -12.04 -8.25
CA VAL A 159 16.21 -11.67 -9.37
C VAL A 159 17.17 -10.55 -8.96
N VAL A 160 18.25 -10.36 -9.74
CA VAL A 160 19.25 -9.31 -9.46
C VAL A 160 18.62 -7.92 -9.48
N ASP A 161 17.60 -7.71 -10.32
CA ASP A 161 16.90 -6.43 -10.43
C ASP A 161 16.13 -6.04 -9.13
N ASP A 162 15.90 -7.01 -8.23
CA ASP A 162 15.31 -6.74 -6.91
C ASP A 162 16.31 -6.12 -5.91
N VAL A 163 17.58 -6.04 -6.26
CA VAL A 163 18.61 -5.36 -5.45
C VAL A 163 18.51 -3.85 -5.69
N PRO A 164 18.20 -3.03 -4.67
CA PRO A 164 17.97 -1.60 -4.86
C PRO A 164 19.22 -0.82 -5.28
N ASP A 165 20.41 -1.27 -4.86
CA ASP A 165 21.69 -0.61 -5.14
C ASP A 165 22.19 -0.97 -6.56
N PRO A 166 22.28 0.01 -7.49
CA PRO A 166 22.73 -0.23 -8.84
C PRO A 166 24.17 -0.78 -8.92
N CYS A 167 25.08 -0.27 -8.08
CA CYS A 167 26.47 -0.72 -8.07
C CYS A 167 26.57 -2.19 -7.64
N LEU A 168 25.78 -2.59 -6.65
CA LEU A 168 25.72 -3.98 -6.21
C LEU A 168 25.11 -4.88 -7.29
N ARG A 169 24.12 -4.40 -8.05
CA ARG A 169 23.55 -5.14 -9.19
C ARG A 169 24.59 -5.39 -10.28
N GLU A 170 25.41 -4.40 -10.62
CA GLU A 170 26.50 -4.56 -11.59
C GLU A 170 27.47 -5.67 -11.15
N ILE A 171 27.93 -5.62 -9.91
CA ILE A 171 28.83 -6.65 -9.37
C ILE A 171 28.19 -8.05 -9.41
N LEU A 172 26.91 -8.17 -9.03
CA LEU A 172 26.20 -9.46 -9.07
C LEU A 172 26.02 -10.00 -10.48
N ASN A 173 25.87 -9.14 -11.48
CA ASN A 173 25.78 -9.54 -12.87
C ASN A 173 27.15 -10.03 -13.43
N GLU A 174 28.25 -9.44 -12.99
CA GLU A 174 29.59 -9.89 -13.37
C GLU A 174 29.94 -11.27 -12.77
N VAL A 175 29.44 -11.60 -11.58
CA VAL A 175 29.72 -12.90 -10.91
C VAL A 175 28.88 -14.04 -11.50
N LYS A 176 27.81 -13.75 -12.23
CA LYS A 176 26.95 -14.76 -12.89
C LYS A 176 27.52 -15.37 -14.18
N VAL A 177 28.76 -15.03 -14.58
CA VAL A 177 29.43 -15.58 -15.77
C VAL A 177 30.11 -16.92 -15.48
#